data_e2ec62b341fe2e0d5eedd8d73359f08c
#
_entry.id   e2ec62b341fe2e0d5eedd8d73359f08c
#
_cell.length_a   1.000
_cell.length_b   1.000
_cell.length_c   1.000
_cell.angle_alpha   90.00
_cell.angle_beta   90.00
_cell.angle_gamma   90.00
#
_symmetry.space_group_name_H-M   'P 1'
#
loop_
_entity.id
_entity.type
_entity.pdbx_description
1 polymer ?
#
loop_
_entity_poly.entity_id
_entity_poly.type
_entity_poly.pdbx_seq_one_letter_code
_entity_poly.pdbx_strand_id
1 'polypeptide(L)'
;MVGRSNVGKSSLLNALAGQHRLARTSRTPGRTQTINFFTLGESIALVDLPGYGYARMPQPVATRIAGAMREFLAGRSNLRGLILLIDARRGPQREELDLAASAHQRGLTLFAVATKCDKLKRSERSAALARMRALQTEPILCSARTSEGIDLLRRRVLSAGR
;
A
#
# COMPACT_ATOMS: atom_id res chain seq x y z
N MET A 1 5.20 -0.20 2.17
CA MET A 1 3.79 -0.40 1.76
C MET A 1 2.89 0.06 2.89
N VAL A 2 1.89 0.86 2.57
CA VAL A 2 0.97 1.46 3.55
C VAL A 2 -0.46 1.40 3.04
N GLY A 3 -1.44 1.32 3.93
CA GLY A 3 -2.86 1.31 3.59
C GLY A 3 -3.73 0.93 4.79
N ARG A 4 -5.03 1.12 4.64
CA ARG A 4 -5.99 0.81 5.69
C ARG A 4 -6.00 -0.69 6.03
N SER A 5 -6.43 -1.00 7.23
CA SER A 5 -6.64 -2.39 7.63
C SER A 5 -7.56 -3.10 6.64
N ASN A 6 -7.22 -4.35 6.28
CA ASN A 6 -7.96 -5.18 5.30
C ASN A 6 -8.03 -4.62 3.86
N VAL A 7 -7.17 -3.70 3.48
CA VAL A 7 -7.06 -3.20 2.10
C VAL A 7 -6.49 -4.27 1.13
N GLY A 8 -5.86 -5.31 1.65
CA GLY A 8 -5.23 -6.39 0.88
C GLY A 8 -3.71 -6.31 0.85
N LYS A 9 -3.09 -5.59 1.80
CA LYS A 9 -1.66 -5.31 1.84
C LYS A 9 -0.81 -6.59 1.85
N SER A 10 -1.03 -7.52 2.78
CA SER A 10 -0.28 -8.78 2.87
C SER A 10 -0.49 -9.69 1.64
N SER A 11 -1.70 -9.69 1.07
CA SER A 11 -1.97 -10.45 -0.17
C SER A 11 -1.22 -9.88 -1.36
N LEU A 12 -1.18 -8.54 -1.49
CA LEU A 12 -0.44 -7.86 -2.55
C LEU A 12 1.07 -8.07 -2.39
N LEU A 13 1.58 -8.01 -1.16
CA LEU A 13 3.00 -8.26 -0.86
C LEU A 13 3.40 -9.67 -1.29
N ASN A 14 2.61 -10.68 -0.95
CA ASN A 14 2.86 -12.05 -1.37
C ASN A 14 2.87 -12.19 -2.90
N ALA A 15 1.92 -11.54 -3.59
CA ALA A 15 1.86 -11.55 -5.05
C ALA A 15 3.07 -10.84 -5.69
N LEU A 16 3.51 -9.70 -5.15
CA LEU A 16 4.70 -8.99 -5.63
C LEU A 16 5.98 -9.80 -5.44
N ALA A 17 6.10 -10.49 -4.31
CA ALA A 17 7.27 -11.33 -4.03
C ALA A 17 7.27 -12.66 -4.81
N GLY A 18 6.15 -13.03 -5.45
CA GLY A 18 5.99 -14.33 -6.11
C GLY A 18 6.01 -15.52 -5.13
N GLN A 19 5.71 -15.27 -3.86
CA GLN A 19 5.76 -16.27 -2.80
C GLN A 19 4.42 -16.39 -2.09
N HIS A 20 3.92 -17.63 -1.98
CA HIS A 20 2.77 -17.93 -1.15
C HIS A 20 3.20 -17.91 0.33
N ARG A 21 2.54 -17.10 1.17
CA ARG A 21 2.73 -17.02 2.63
C ARG A 21 4.02 -16.32 3.12
N LEU A 22 4.67 -15.49 2.33
CA LEU A 22 5.77 -14.65 2.81
C LEU A 22 5.26 -13.71 3.93
N ALA A 23 4.16 -12.99 3.67
CA ALA A 23 3.44 -12.27 4.72
C ALA A 23 2.19 -13.05 5.14
N ARG A 24 1.94 -13.12 6.44
CA ARG A 24 0.74 -13.78 6.98
C ARG A 24 -0.51 -12.99 6.60
N THR A 25 -1.32 -13.58 5.74
CA THR A 25 -2.65 -13.02 5.43
C THR A 25 -3.62 -13.38 6.56
N SER A 26 -4.37 -12.43 7.05
CA SER A 26 -5.40 -12.65 8.06
C SER A 26 -6.67 -11.89 7.69
N ARG A 27 -7.82 -12.52 7.96
CA ARG A 27 -9.12 -11.84 7.92
C ARG A 27 -9.37 -11.03 9.19
N THR A 28 -8.59 -11.29 10.27
CA THR A 28 -8.70 -10.55 11.54
C THR A 28 -7.98 -9.21 11.40
N PRO A 29 -8.68 -8.09 11.55
CA PRO A 29 -8.09 -6.76 11.46
C PRO A 29 -7.12 -6.48 12.61
N GLY A 30 -6.09 -5.61 12.38
CA GLY A 30 -5.15 -5.17 13.42
C GLY A 30 -4.06 -6.17 13.80
N ARG A 31 -3.86 -7.24 13.01
CA ARG A 31 -2.88 -8.30 13.34
C ARG A 31 -1.44 -7.89 13.05
N THR A 32 -1.18 -7.02 12.08
CA THR A 32 0.17 -6.50 11.80
C THR A 32 0.39 -5.28 12.67
N GLN A 33 1.09 -5.44 13.78
CA GLN A 33 1.47 -4.36 14.71
C GLN A 33 2.96 -4.02 14.60
N THR A 34 3.69 -4.75 13.75
CA THR A 34 5.14 -4.62 13.56
C THR A 34 5.46 -4.12 12.16
N ILE A 35 6.62 -3.50 12.02
CA ILE A 35 7.21 -3.17 10.73
C ILE A 35 7.98 -4.40 10.26
N ASN A 36 7.63 -4.94 9.10
CA ASN A 36 8.26 -6.12 8.54
C ASN A 36 9.02 -5.76 7.27
N PHE A 37 10.19 -6.38 7.11
CA PHE A 37 11.06 -6.18 5.95
C PHE A 37 11.07 -7.44 5.09
N PHE A 38 10.93 -7.25 3.79
CA PHE A 38 10.97 -8.31 2.79
C PHE A 38 11.86 -7.88 1.62
N THR A 39 12.55 -8.81 0.98
CA THR A 39 13.33 -8.53 -0.23
C THR A 39 12.51 -8.73 -1.49
N LEU A 40 12.67 -7.83 -2.46
CA LEU A 40 12.16 -7.95 -3.81
C LEU A 40 13.33 -7.85 -4.80
N GLY A 41 13.69 -8.97 -5.41
CA GLY A 41 14.94 -9.08 -6.16
C GLY A 41 16.15 -8.98 -5.22
N GLU A 42 17.28 -8.48 -5.73
CA GLU A 42 18.55 -8.46 -4.99
C GLU A 42 18.80 -7.14 -4.23
N SER A 43 18.13 -6.06 -4.62
CA SER A 43 18.49 -4.70 -4.18
C SER A 43 17.38 -3.90 -3.53
N ILE A 44 16.14 -4.40 -3.51
CA ILE A 44 15.00 -3.66 -2.97
C ILE A 44 14.45 -4.31 -1.71
N ALA A 45 14.35 -3.53 -0.64
CA ALA A 45 13.59 -3.91 0.55
C ALA A 45 12.16 -3.37 0.44
N LEU A 46 11.18 -4.27 0.45
CA LEU A 46 9.78 -3.92 0.66
C LEU A 46 9.49 -3.90 2.15
N VAL A 47 9.00 -2.77 2.64
CA VAL A 47 8.65 -2.62 4.06
C VAL A 47 7.14 -2.62 4.20
N ASP A 48 6.63 -3.59 4.98
CA ASP A 48 5.22 -3.70 5.34
C ASP A 48 4.96 -2.96 6.64
N LEU A 49 4.29 -1.82 6.53
CA LEU A 49 3.89 -1.03 7.68
C LEU A 49 2.54 -1.51 8.23
N PRO A 50 2.28 -1.34 9.55
CA PRO A 50 0.98 -1.65 10.12
C PRO A 50 -0.17 -0.97 9.38
N GLY A 51 -1.31 -1.67 9.24
CA GLY A 51 -2.51 -1.07 8.66
C GLY A 51 -3.16 -0.09 9.63
N TYR A 52 -3.60 1.07 9.13
CA TYR A 52 -4.31 2.08 9.93
C TYR A 52 -5.84 2.00 9.76
N GLY A 53 -6.56 2.81 10.53
CA GLY A 53 -8.02 2.97 10.39
C GLY A 53 -8.85 1.76 10.83
N TYR A 54 -8.36 1.00 11.79
CA TYR A 54 -9.14 -0.07 12.41
C TYR A 54 -9.98 0.45 13.57
N ALA A 55 -11.31 0.50 13.38
CA ALA A 55 -12.26 1.11 14.31
C ALA A 55 -12.31 0.46 15.74
N ARG A 56 -11.86 -0.79 15.86
CA ARG A 56 -11.84 -1.52 17.16
C ARG A 56 -10.46 -1.55 17.81
N MET A 57 -9.49 -0.78 17.29
CA MET A 57 -8.16 -0.70 17.89
C MET A 57 -8.21 0.24 19.10
N PRO A 58 -7.70 -0.16 20.27
CA PRO A 58 -7.59 0.75 21.40
C PRO A 58 -6.78 1.99 21.02
N GLN A 59 -7.24 3.16 21.43
CA GLN A 59 -6.63 4.46 21.06
C GLN A 59 -5.12 4.53 21.36
N PRO A 60 -4.60 4.04 22.49
CA PRO A 60 -3.16 4.05 22.77
C PRO A 60 -2.36 3.24 21.75
N VAL A 61 -2.91 2.11 21.27
CA VAL A 61 -2.27 1.26 20.28
C VAL A 61 -2.26 1.95 18.91
N ALA A 62 -3.39 2.56 18.51
CA ALA A 62 -3.50 3.33 17.27
C ALA A 62 -2.50 4.50 17.23
N THR A 63 -2.38 5.25 18.32
CA THR A 63 -1.43 6.36 18.46
C THR A 63 0.01 5.89 18.34
N ARG A 64 0.37 4.79 19.01
CA ARG A 64 1.72 4.20 18.93
C ARG A 64 2.06 3.75 17.50
N ILE A 65 1.14 3.09 16.82
CA ILE A 65 1.33 2.65 15.43
C ILE A 65 1.50 3.86 14.49
N ALA A 66 0.65 4.88 14.62
CA ALA A 66 0.76 6.10 13.83
C ALA A 66 2.07 6.85 14.09
N GLY A 67 2.55 6.87 15.34
CA GLY A 67 3.85 7.42 15.72
C GLY A 67 4.99 6.68 15.05
N ALA A 68 5.05 5.35 15.18
CA ALA A 68 6.08 4.51 14.57
C ALA A 68 6.09 4.62 13.05
N MET A 69 4.93 4.72 12.41
CA MET A 69 4.84 4.94 10.95
C MET A 69 5.41 6.30 10.54
N ARG A 70 5.07 7.37 11.27
CA ARG A 70 5.60 8.72 10.99
C ARG A 70 7.12 8.75 11.17
N GLU A 71 7.62 8.22 12.26
CA GLU A 71 9.05 8.12 12.54
C GLU A 71 9.79 7.33 11.46
N PHE A 72 9.25 6.16 11.07
CA PHE A 72 9.79 5.36 9.98
C PHE A 72 9.83 6.12 8.66
N LEU A 73 8.73 6.76 8.30
CA LEU A 73 8.65 7.53 7.04
C LEU A 73 9.56 8.77 7.08
N ALA A 74 9.67 9.46 8.23
CA ALA A 74 10.49 10.67 8.35
C ALA A 74 11.99 10.39 8.45
N GLY A 75 12.39 9.35 9.17
CA GLY A 75 13.78 9.13 9.57
C GLY A 75 14.65 8.38 8.55
N ARG A 76 14.10 7.86 7.45
CA ARG A 76 14.89 7.03 6.52
C ARG A 76 15.32 7.79 5.28
N SER A 77 16.64 8.01 5.14
CA SER A 77 17.26 8.61 3.95
C SER A 77 17.27 7.69 2.74
N ASN A 78 17.23 6.37 2.95
CA ASN A 78 17.22 5.36 1.88
C ASN A 78 15.80 4.95 1.43
N LEU A 79 14.76 5.64 1.89
CA LEU A 79 13.40 5.43 1.41
C LEU A 79 13.26 6.01 0.00
N ARG A 80 12.97 5.17 -0.99
CA ARG A 80 12.86 5.56 -2.40
C ARG A 80 11.43 5.84 -2.84
N GLY A 81 10.46 5.15 -2.26
CA GLY A 81 9.09 5.30 -2.67
C GLY A 81 8.07 4.78 -1.66
N LEU A 82 6.84 5.15 -1.87
CA LEU A 82 5.70 4.77 -1.06
C LEU A 82 4.67 4.02 -1.93
N ILE A 83 4.39 2.76 -1.60
CA ILE A 83 3.29 2.01 -2.19
C ILE A 83 2.06 2.23 -1.30
N LEU A 84 1.13 3.05 -1.79
CA LEU A 84 -0.11 3.42 -1.10
C LEU A 84 -1.27 2.60 -1.64
N LEU A 85 -1.85 1.75 -0.79
CA LEU A 85 -2.92 0.84 -1.15
C LEU A 85 -4.28 1.40 -0.76
N ILE A 86 -5.19 1.39 -1.72
CA ILE A 86 -6.56 1.90 -1.57
C ILE A 86 -7.52 0.86 -2.15
N ASP A 87 -8.59 0.51 -1.44
CA ASP A 87 -9.63 -0.35 -1.98
C ASP A 87 -10.32 0.35 -3.16
N ALA A 88 -10.24 -0.24 -4.35
CA ALA A 88 -10.72 0.36 -5.60
C ALA A 88 -12.20 0.78 -5.58
N ARG A 89 -13.01 0.13 -4.72
CA ARG A 89 -14.45 0.44 -4.57
C ARG A 89 -14.69 1.72 -3.79
N ARG A 90 -13.76 2.11 -2.89
CA ARG A 90 -13.91 3.25 -1.99
C ARG A 90 -13.27 4.52 -2.52
N GLY A 91 -12.11 4.40 -3.18
CA GLY A 91 -11.26 5.52 -3.51
C GLY A 91 -10.50 6.07 -2.29
N PRO A 92 -9.62 7.07 -2.51
CA PRO A 92 -8.83 7.68 -1.44
C PRO A 92 -9.72 8.47 -0.48
N GLN A 93 -9.38 8.41 0.80
CA GLN A 93 -9.93 9.21 1.89
C GLN A 93 -8.87 10.21 2.35
N ARG A 94 -9.17 11.01 3.37
CA ARG A 94 -8.28 12.06 3.85
C ARG A 94 -6.89 11.54 4.22
N GLU A 95 -6.82 10.42 4.94
CA GLU A 95 -5.55 9.85 5.37
C GLU A 95 -4.65 9.44 4.18
N GLU A 96 -5.25 8.90 3.11
CA GLU A 96 -4.51 8.54 1.90
C GLU A 96 -4.03 9.78 1.14
N LEU A 97 -4.84 10.85 1.11
CA LEU A 97 -4.45 12.12 0.49
C LEU A 97 -3.30 12.78 1.27
N ASP A 98 -3.35 12.80 2.60
CA ASP A 98 -2.30 13.35 3.45
C ASP A 98 -0.98 12.55 3.31
N LEU A 99 -1.06 11.21 3.20
CA LEU A 99 0.11 10.37 2.93
C LEU A 99 0.71 10.63 1.55
N ALA A 100 -0.12 10.80 0.53
CA ALA A 100 0.34 11.12 -0.82
C ALA A 100 1.03 12.50 -0.85
N ALA A 101 0.44 13.52 -0.25
CA ALA A 101 1.02 14.86 -0.14
C ALA A 101 2.38 14.82 0.57
N SER A 102 2.48 14.09 1.69
CA SER A 102 3.74 13.91 2.42
C SER A 102 4.80 13.21 1.56
N ALA A 103 4.42 12.20 0.77
CA ALA A 103 5.35 11.53 -0.13
C ALA A 103 5.89 12.48 -1.21
N HIS A 104 5.01 13.27 -1.83
CA HIS A 104 5.39 14.28 -2.83
C HIS A 104 6.32 15.34 -2.26
N GLN A 105 6.00 15.91 -1.07
CA GLN A 105 6.84 16.91 -0.40
C GLN A 105 8.26 16.41 -0.12
N ARG A 106 8.42 15.11 0.07
CA ARG A 106 9.71 14.45 0.32
C ARG A 106 10.39 13.93 -0.95
N GLY A 107 9.86 14.17 -2.12
CA GLY A 107 10.40 13.66 -3.38
C GLY A 107 10.36 12.13 -3.51
N LEU A 108 9.50 11.44 -2.76
CA LEU A 108 9.35 9.99 -2.85
C LEU A 108 8.51 9.61 -4.06
N THR A 109 8.91 8.56 -4.76
CA THR A 109 8.07 7.98 -5.82
C THR A 109 6.79 7.40 -5.20
N LEU A 110 5.63 7.93 -5.59
CA LEU A 110 4.33 7.44 -5.12
C LEU A 110 3.76 6.40 -6.09
N PHE A 111 3.49 5.19 -5.60
CA PHE A 111 2.77 4.13 -6.31
C PHE A 111 1.36 4.03 -5.72
N ALA A 112 0.37 4.66 -6.37
CA ALA A 112 -1.03 4.55 -5.98
C ALA A 112 -1.62 3.25 -6.53
N VAL A 113 -2.01 2.36 -5.63
CA VAL A 113 -2.51 1.03 -5.99
C VAL A 113 -3.96 0.88 -5.58
N ALA A 114 -4.85 0.78 -6.58
CA ALA A 114 -6.26 0.47 -6.39
C ALA A 114 -6.44 -1.05 -6.28
N THR A 115 -6.50 -1.54 -5.05
CA THR A 115 -6.60 -2.98 -4.76
C THR A 115 -8.00 -3.54 -4.96
N LYS A 116 -8.10 -4.87 -5.06
CA LYS A 116 -9.37 -5.63 -5.22
C LYS A 116 -10.18 -5.20 -6.46
N CYS A 117 -9.50 -4.86 -7.55
CA CYS A 117 -10.15 -4.47 -8.80
C CYS A 117 -11.02 -5.60 -9.41
N ASP A 118 -10.77 -6.85 -9.01
CA ASP A 118 -11.62 -8.00 -9.34
C ASP A 118 -13.05 -7.91 -8.78
N LYS A 119 -13.28 -7.01 -7.84
CA LYS A 119 -14.62 -6.75 -7.26
C LYS A 119 -15.37 -5.61 -7.95
N LEU A 120 -14.75 -4.97 -8.94
CA LEU A 120 -15.37 -3.93 -9.76
C LEU A 120 -15.94 -4.53 -11.03
N LYS A 121 -17.13 -4.07 -11.41
CA LYS A 121 -17.63 -4.28 -12.77
C LYS A 121 -16.76 -3.50 -13.76
N ARG A 122 -16.71 -3.95 -15.02
CA ARG A 122 -15.92 -3.27 -16.06
C ARG A 122 -16.30 -1.79 -16.21
N SER A 123 -17.57 -1.46 -16.11
CA SER A 123 -18.09 -0.09 -16.18
C SER A 123 -17.67 0.81 -15.00
N GLU A 124 -17.29 0.22 -13.85
CA GLU A 124 -16.91 0.96 -12.64
C GLU A 124 -15.41 1.31 -12.60
N ARG A 125 -14.60 0.66 -13.43
CA ARG A 125 -13.14 0.78 -13.39
C ARG A 125 -12.65 2.19 -13.74
N SER A 126 -13.24 2.81 -14.76
CA SER A 126 -12.91 4.18 -15.16
C SER A 126 -13.20 5.18 -14.04
N ALA A 127 -14.36 5.08 -13.40
CA ALA A 127 -14.71 5.92 -12.27
C ALA A 127 -13.81 5.68 -11.05
N ALA A 128 -13.40 4.43 -10.80
CA ALA A 128 -12.45 4.12 -9.73
C ALA A 128 -11.08 4.78 -9.97
N LEU A 129 -10.54 4.70 -11.19
CA LEU A 129 -9.30 5.37 -11.57
C LEU A 129 -9.42 6.90 -11.49
N ALA A 130 -10.55 7.46 -11.93
CA ALA A 130 -10.79 8.90 -11.87
C ALA A 130 -10.74 9.42 -10.43
N ARG A 131 -11.31 8.71 -9.45
CA ARG A 131 -11.22 9.07 -8.03
C ARG A 131 -9.77 9.07 -7.51
N MET A 132 -8.91 8.20 -8.04
CA MET A 132 -7.50 8.11 -7.63
C MET A 132 -6.63 9.27 -8.15
N ARG A 133 -7.08 10.05 -9.15
CA ARG A 133 -6.34 11.21 -9.69
C ARG A 133 -6.01 12.26 -8.64
N ALA A 134 -6.82 12.36 -7.59
CA ALA A 134 -6.55 13.26 -6.45
C ALA A 134 -5.21 12.98 -5.76
N LEU A 135 -4.60 11.80 -5.96
CA LEU A 135 -3.27 11.44 -5.45
C LEU A 135 -2.11 12.00 -6.29
N GLN A 136 -2.40 12.69 -7.39
CA GLN A 136 -1.41 13.31 -8.29
C GLN A 136 -0.36 12.32 -8.83
N THR A 137 -0.77 11.09 -9.06
CA THR A 137 0.05 10.03 -9.67
C THR A 137 -0.83 9.10 -10.48
N GLU A 138 -0.24 8.39 -11.44
CA GLU A 138 -0.97 7.42 -12.26
C GLU A 138 -1.29 6.16 -11.44
N PRO A 139 -2.57 5.85 -11.17
CA PRO A 139 -2.94 4.71 -10.36
C PRO A 139 -2.82 3.39 -11.13
N ILE A 140 -2.56 2.32 -10.38
CA ILE A 140 -2.51 0.95 -10.90
C ILE A 140 -3.67 0.15 -10.29
N LEU A 141 -4.53 -0.40 -11.15
CA LEU A 141 -5.53 -1.39 -10.73
C LEU A 141 -4.82 -2.71 -10.43
N CYS A 142 -5.01 -3.24 -9.23
CA CYS A 142 -4.42 -4.51 -8.81
C CYS A 142 -5.43 -5.45 -8.17
N SER A 143 -5.26 -6.74 -8.44
CA SER A 143 -5.91 -7.83 -7.72
C SER A 143 -4.88 -8.91 -7.39
N ALA A 144 -4.63 -9.14 -6.12
CA ALA A 144 -3.82 -10.28 -5.68
C ALA A 144 -4.51 -11.64 -5.91
N ARG A 145 -5.82 -11.65 -6.18
CA ARG A 145 -6.58 -12.86 -6.46
C ARG A 145 -6.47 -13.31 -7.91
N THR A 146 -6.46 -12.36 -8.83
CA THR A 146 -6.42 -12.62 -10.28
C THR A 146 -5.06 -12.30 -10.90
N SER A 147 -4.11 -11.83 -10.10
CA SER A 147 -2.78 -11.35 -10.52
C SER A 147 -2.83 -10.13 -11.45
N GLU A 148 -4.01 -9.50 -11.65
CA GLU A 148 -4.14 -8.31 -12.47
C GLU A 148 -3.29 -7.16 -11.90
N GLY A 149 -2.49 -6.51 -12.75
CA GLY A 149 -1.67 -5.34 -12.41
C GLY A 149 -0.43 -5.63 -11.57
N ILE A 150 -0.22 -6.88 -11.11
CA ILE A 150 0.93 -7.24 -10.25
C ILE A 150 2.26 -7.05 -10.98
N ASP A 151 2.37 -7.53 -12.22
CA ASP A 151 3.61 -7.42 -13.00
C ASP A 151 3.94 -5.96 -13.35
N LEU A 152 2.92 -5.14 -13.65
CA LEU A 152 3.10 -3.72 -13.89
C LEU A 152 3.63 -3.02 -12.64
N LEU A 153 2.99 -3.26 -11.48
CA LEU A 153 3.45 -2.71 -10.20
C LEU A 153 4.87 -3.16 -9.86
N ARG A 154 5.16 -4.45 -10.04
CA ARG A 154 6.50 -5.02 -9.80
C ARG A 154 7.55 -4.32 -10.64
N ARG A 155 7.33 -4.18 -11.95
CA ARG A 155 8.27 -3.48 -12.85
C ARG A 155 8.49 -2.03 -12.43
N ARG A 156 7.43 -1.27 -12.11
CA ARG A 156 7.54 0.12 -11.65
C ARG A 156 8.32 0.24 -10.34
N VAL A 157 8.08 -0.66 -9.39
CA VAL A 157 8.80 -0.67 -8.10
C VAL A 157 10.29 -0.99 -8.32
N LEU A 158 10.60 -1.98 -9.15
CA LEU A 158 11.98 -2.35 -9.47
C LEU A 158 12.74 -1.23 -10.21
N SER A 159 12.06 -0.47 -11.07
CA SER A 159 12.65 0.67 -11.78
C SER A 159 12.98 1.84 -10.85
N ALA A 160 12.19 2.08 -9.82
CA ALA A 160 12.42 3.16 -8.86
C ALA A 160 13.52 2.85 -7.82
N GLY A 161 13.97 1.61 -7.74
CA GLY A 161 15.07 1.18 -6.88
C GLY A 161 16.47 1.32 -7.50
N ARG A 162 16.51 1.65 -8.79
CA ARG A 162 17.76 1.92 -9.52
C ARG A 162 18.10 3.40 -9.40
#